data_3310864a43feac998aa0773b27b4e9e9
#
_entry.id   3310864a43feac998aa0773b27b4e9e9
#
_cell.length_a   1.000
_cell.length_b   1.000
_cell.length_c   1.000
_cell.angle_alpha   90.00
_cell.angle_beta   90.00
_cell.angle_gamma   90.00
#
_symmetry.space_group_name_H-M   'P 1'
#
loop_
_entity.id
_entity.type
_entity.pdbx_description
1 polymer ?
#
loop_
_entity_poly.entity_id
_entity_poly.type
_entity_poly.pdbx_seq_one_letter_code
_entity_poly.pdbx_strand_id
1 'polypeptide(L)'
;TLIFFALNSYAALEVTIAQGKVEPTPIAITQVFGEDADTSRYGNTIRQIISNNLTNSGLFYTVNEDLYIQSDNLVEKVPRFEDWKLIKAQFLLSADVTKTDKGIRLRMRLYDVFNAKEIEKLQLTIPDEGLIRRVGHTVSDIVYERITGETGYFDTRIVYVSEVGPLDQRIKRLAIMDQDGHLDSHQFLTDGKNLVLTPRFAPNNQTITYMEYKNNLPRVYIYDLKTGQREIVGDFPGMTFAPRFS
;
A
#
# COMPACT_ATOMS: atom_id res chain seq x y z
N THR A 1 -63.50 -11.57 36.32
CA THR A 1 -62.74 -11.04 35.16
C THR A 1 -61.31 -11.07 35.56
N LEU A 2 -60.49 -12.03 34.99
CA LEU A 2 -59.04 -12.13 35.16
C LEU A 2 -58.38 -11.35 34.03
N ILE A 3 -57.63 -10.32 34.37
CA ILE A 3 -56.83 -9.51 33.41
C ILE A 3 -55.43 -10.14 33.35
N PHE A 4 -55.08 -10.73 32.18
CA PHE A 4 -53.73 -11.21 31.85
C PHE A 4 -52.87 -10.04 31.36
N PHE A 5 -51.88 -9.68 32.15
CA PHE A 5 -50.79 -8.77 31.67
C PHE A 5 -49.76 -9.60 30.87
N ALA A 6 -49.67 -9.39 29.58
CA ALA A 6 -48.59 -9.92 28.74
C ALA A 6 -47.31 -9.08 28.98
N LEU A 7 -46.33 -9.66 29.67
CA LEU A 7 -44.98 -9.10 29.75
C LEU A 7 -44.23 -9.31 28.42
N ASN A 8 -44.02 -8.22 27.68
CA ASN A 8 -43.14 -8.25 26.53
C ASN A 8 -41.68 -8.42 27.01
N SER A 9 -41.13 -9.61 26.84
CA SER A 9 -39.72 -9.90 27.07
C SER A 9 -38.92 -9.40 25.84
N TYR A 10 -38.22 -8.30 25.98
CA TYR A 10 -37.19 -7.91 25.00
C TYR A 10 -35.96 -8.77 25.23
N ALA A 11 -35.70 -9.70 24.32
CA ALA A 11 -34.41 -10.40 24.26
C ALA A 11 -33.36 -9.40 23.81
N ALA A 12 -32.51 -8.94 24.71
CA ALA A 12 -31.31 -8.19 24.35
C ALA A 12 -30.36 -9.16 23.64
N LEU A 13 -30.05 -8.90 22.41
CA LEU A 13 -29.03 -9.61 21.66
C LEU A 13 -27.65 -9.22 22.24
N GLU A 14 -27.11 -10.08 23.09
CA GLU A 14 -25.75 -9.90 23.62
C GLU A 14 -24.73 -10.33 22.53
N VAL A 15 -24.21 -9.36 21.76
CA VAL A 15 -23.15 -9.62 20.79
C VAL A 15 -21.84 -9.69 21.56
N THR A 16 -21.42 -10.90 21.91
CA THR A 16 -20.05 -11.12 22.40
C THR A 16 -19.08 -11.06 21.23
N ILE A 17 -18.38 -9.93 21.08
CA ILE A 17 -17.25 -9.82 20.16
C ILE A 17 -16.10 -10.60 20.81
N ALA A 18 -15.96 -11.89 20.50
CA ALA A 18 -14.74 -12.62 20.76
C ALA A 18 -13.65 -12.01 19.87
N GLN A 19 -12.65 -11.37 20.47
CA GLN A 19 -11.41 -11.03 19.77
C GLN A 19 -10.74 -12.35 19.37
N GLY A 20 -11.08 -12.85 18.19
CA GLY A 20 -10.33 -13.94 17.57
C GLY A 20 -8.94 -13.40 17.27
N LYS A 21 -7.92 -13.95 17.93
CA LYS A 21 -6.53 -13.70 17.56
C LYS A 21 -6.34 -14.31 16.18
N VAL A 22 -6.34 -13.48 15.14
CA VAL A 22 -6.05 -13.93 13.79
C VAL A 22 -4.57 -14.31 13.78
N GLU A 23 -4.26 -15.59 13.62
CA GLU A 23 -2.88 -16.04 13.43
C GLU A 23 -2.43 -15.61 12.02
N PRO A 24 -1.30 -14.88 11.89
CA PRO A 24 -0.83 -14.48 10.59
C PRO A 24 -0.50 -15.66 9.69
N THR A 25 -0.89 -15.57 8.43
CA THR A 25 -0.69 -16.60 7.41
C THR A 25 0.78 -16.68 6.96
N PRO A 26 1.43 -17.86 7.00
CA PRO A 26 2.81 -18.01 6.57
C PRO A 26 2.94 -17.94 5.05
N ILE A 27 3.73 -17.01 4.55
CA ILE A 27 4.07 -16.87 3.14
C ILE A 27 5.60 -16.96 2.94
N ALA A 28 6.03 -17.81 2.03
CA ALA A 28 7.40 -17.84 1.56
C ALA A 28 7.54 -16.92 0.34
N ILE A 29 8.52 -16.03 0.37
CA ILE A 29 8.83 -15.11 -0.73
C ILE A 29 10.26 -15.41 -1.16
N THR A 30 10.42 -16.10 -2.31
CA THR A 30 11.75 -16.47 -2.82
C THR A 30 12.54 -15.22 -3.21
N GLN A 31 13.83 -15.40 -3.43
CA GLN A 31 14.62 -14.38 -4.10
C GLN A 31 13.97 -14.03 -5.45
N VAL A 32 13.86 -12.74 -5.75
CA VAL A 32 13.45 -12.27 -7.07
C VAL A 32 14.68 -12.25 -7.96
N PHE A 33 14.72 -13.16 -8.91
CA PHE A 33 15.89 -13.38 -9.74
C PHE A 33 16.07 -12.28 -10.78
N GLY A 34 17.31 -11.83 -10.93
CA GLY A 34 17.74 -10.91 -11.99
C GLY A 34 18.88 -11.51 -12.79
N GLU A 35 18.99 -11.14 -14.06
CA GLU A 35 20.03 -11.63 -14.98
C GLU A 35 21.36 -10.88 -14.79
N ASP A 36 21.34 -9.66 -14.28
CA ASP A 36 22.49 -8.79 -14.03
C ASP A 36 22.39 -8.07 -12.68
N ALA A 37 23.37 -7.27 -12.35
CA ALA A 37 23.44 -6.54 -11.07
C ALA A 37 22.25 -5.57 -10.88
N ASP A 38 21.83 -4.89 -11.94
CA ASP A 38 20.70 -3.93 -11.86
C ASP A 38 19.39 -4.65 -11.64
N THR A 39 19.09 -5.68 -12.46
CA THR A 39 17.85 -6.47 -12.32
C THR A 39 17.80 -7.21 -10.99
N SER A 40 18.95 -7.66 -10.47
CA SER A 40 19.04 -8.25 -9.13
C SER A 40 18.74 -7.20 -8.05
N ARG A 41 19.24 -5.98 -8.18
CA ARG A 41 18.91 -4.85 -7.28
C ARG A 41 17.43 -4.53 -7.30
N TYR A 42 16.82 -4.45 -8.48
CA TYR A 42 15.37 -4.23 -8.63
C TYR A 42 14.57 -5.35 -8.00
N GLY A 43 14.97 -6.60 -8.24
CA GLY A 43 14.35 -7.77 -7.64
C GLY A 43 14.37 -7.74 -6.11
N ASN A 44 15.53 -7.42 -5.53
CA ASN A 44 15.68 -7.28 -4.06
C ASN A 44 14.78 -6.18 -3.50
N THR A 45 14.70 -5.02 -4.19
CA THR A 45 13.83 -3.92 -3.78
C THR A 45 12.36 -4.35 -3.80
N ILE A 46 11.89 -4.97 -4.89
CA ILE A 46 10.51 -5.47 -5.01
C ILE A 46 10.20 -6.49 -3.92
N ARG A 47 11.08 -7.47 -3.71
CA ARG A 47 10.92 -8.48 -2.67
C ARG A 47 10.78 -7.89 -1.28
N GLN A 48 11.66 -6.94 -0.93
CA GLN A 48 11.65 -6.30 0.37
C GLN A 48 10.35 -5.52 0.60
N ILE A 49 9.86 -4.79 -0.41
CA ILE A 49 8.60 -4.06 -0.33
C ILE A 49 7.44 -5.01 -0.12
N ILE A 50 7.36 -6.10 -0.88
CA ILE A 50 6.30 -7.09 -0.74
C ILE A 50 6.32 -7.72 0.66
N SER A 51 7.50 -8.14 1.13
CA SER A 51 7.67 -8.71 2.47
C SER A 51 7.22 -7.75 3.57
N ASN A 52 7.66 -6.49 3.50
CA ASN A 52 7.30 -5.47 4.49
C ASN A 52 5.79 -5.17 4.46
N ASN A 53 5.22 -4.97 3.27
CA ASN A 53 3.79 -4.67 3.12
C ASN A 53 2.91 -5.77 3.71
N LEU A 54 3.17 -7.01 3.31
CA LEU A 54 2.39 -8.15 3.78
C LEU A 54 2.54 -8.35 5.30
N THR A 55 3.76 -8.24 5.83
CA THR A 55 4.00 -8.37 7.28
C THR A 55 3.34 -7.23 8.05
N ASN A 56 3.46 -5.98 7.57
CA ASN A 56 2.87 -4.81 8.24
C ASN A 56 1.33 -4.82 8.21
N SER A 57 0.70 -5.57 7.32
CA SER A 57 -0.75 -5.76 7.34
C SER A 57 -1.24 -6.53 8.58
N GLY A 58 -0.36 -7.25 9.25
CA GLY A 58 -0.68 -8.11 10.39
C GLY A 58 -1.38 -9.44 10.01
N LEU A 59 -1.69 -9.64 8.72
CA LEU A 59 -2.36 -10.86 8.23
C LEU A 59 -1.37 -11.92 7.74
N PHE A 60 -0.11 -11.54 7.53
CA PHE A 60 0.94 -12.45 7.03
C PHE A 60 2.19 -12.37 7.89
N TYR A 61 2.97 -13.44 7.87
CA TYR A 61 4.38 -13.40 8.25
C TYR A 61 5.22 -14.10 7.18
N THR A 62 6.39 -13.55 6.90
CA THR A 62 7.31 -14.14 5.93
C THR A 62 8.11 -15.26 6.60
N VAL A 63 8.09 -16.44 5.98
CA VAL A 63 8.90 -17.59 6.42
C VAL A 63 10.38 -17.23 6.23
N ASN A 64 11.22 -17.57 7.23
CA ASN A 64 12.66 -17.30 7.15
C ASN A 64 13.28 -18.01 5.95
N GLU A 65 14.01 -17.24 5.12
CA GLU A 65 14.64 -17.75 3.90
C GLU A 65 15.75 -18.78 4.15
N ASP A 66 16.38 -18.77 5.30
CA ASP A 66 17.38 -19.78 5.68
C ASP A 66 16.79 -21.20 5.74
N LEU A 67 15.47 -21.30 5.82
CA LEU A 67 14.76 -22.59 5.80
C LEU A 67 14.45 -23.09 4.39
N TYR A 68 14.68 -22.29 3.34
CA TYR A 68 14.30 -22.65 1.98
C TYR A 68 15.20 -23.74 1.42
N ILE A 69 14.58 -24.88 1.05
CA ILE A 69 15.27 -26.02 0.47
C ILE A 69 15.49 -25.81 -1.03
N GLN A 70 14.58 -25.06 -1.68
CA GLN A 70 14.67 -24.70 -3.10
C GLN A 70 15.10 -23.25 -3.24
N SER A 71 16.23 -23.04 -3.92
CA SER A 71 16.78 -21.70 -4.23
C SER A 71 16.69 -21.35 -5.72
N ASP A 72 16.06 -22.21 -6.54
CA ASP A 72 15.94 -22.01 -7.98
C ASP A 72 14.93 -20.89 -8.33
N ASN A 73 15.04 -20.35 -9.54
CA ASN A 73 13.99 -19.54 -10.14
C ASN A 73 12.75 -20.41 -10.43
N LEU A 74 11.74 -20.29 -9.58
CA LEU A 74 10.51 -21.09 -9.67
C LEU A 74 9.46 -20.46 -10.60
N VAL A 75 9.77 -19.35 -11.28
CA VAL A 75 8.89 -18.77 -12.30
C VAL A 75 8.79 -19.67 -13.54
N GLU A 76 9.88 -20.37 -13.86
CA GLU A 76 9.93 -21.30 -15.01
C GLU A 76 9.66 -22.76 -14.63
N LYS A 77 9.69 -23.09 -13.36
CA LYS A 77 9.59 -24.47 -12.85
C LYS A 77 8.41 -24.63 -11.91
N VAL A 78 7.83 -25.82 -11.88
CA VAL A 78 6.83 -26.15 -10.85
C VAL A 78 7.57 -26.42 -9.53
N PRO A 79 7.16 -25.76 -8.42
CA PRO A 79 7.76 -25.99 -7.12
C PRO A 79 7.58 -27.44 -6.64
N ARG A 80 8.54 -27.97 -5.90
CA ARG A 80 8.34 -29.18 -5.11
C ARG A 80 7.60 -28.80 -3.82
N PHE A 81 6.29 -28.86 -3.85
CA PHE A 81 5.42 -28.36 -2.77
C PHE A 81 5.71 -29.01 -1.42
N GLU A 82 6.18 -30.26 -1.39
CA GLU A 82 6.50 -30.95 -0.14
C GLU A 82 7.63 -30.25 0.64
N ASP A 83 8.63 -29.69 -0.05
CA ASP A 83 9.71 -28.93 0.60
C ASP A 83 9.18 -27.68 1.31
N TRP A 84 8.19 -27.03 0.72
CA TRP A 84 7.55 -25.85 1.27
C TRP A 84 6.56 -26.17 2.41
N LYS A 85 5.91 -27.33 2.35
CA LYS A 85 5.07 -27.84 3.45
C LYS A 85 5.90 -28.15 4.69
N LEU A 86 7.12 -28.70 4.54
CA LEU A 86 8.02 -29.00 5.65
C LEU A 86 8.34 -27.76 6.49
N ILE A 87 8.51 -26.62 5.86
CA ILE A 87 8.76 -25.33 6.54
C ILE A 87 7.47 -24.57 6.88
N LYS A 88 6.32 -25.22 6.73
CA LYS A 88 4.98 -24.70 7.04
C LYS A 88 4.59 -23.43 6.26
N ALA A 89 5.14 -23.21 5.08
CA ALA A 89 4.67 -22.17 4.18
C ALA A 89 3.27 -22.54 3.66
N GLN A 90 2.30 -21.66 3.83
CA GLN A 90 0.96 -21.85 3.26
C GLN A 90 0.90 -21.31 1.83
N PHE A 91 1.56 -20.21 1.58
CA PHE A 91 1.69 -19.63 0.24
C PHE A 91 3.15 -19.48 -0.14
N LEU A 92 3.40 -19.52 -1.45
CA LEU A 92 4.73 -19.36 -2.04
C LEU A 92 4.65 -18.34 -3.17
N LEU A 93 5.42 -17.27 -3.05
CA LEU A 93 5.60 -16.25 -4.08
C LEU A 93 6.98 -16.40 -4.70
N SER A 94 7.02 -16.55 -6.01
CA SER A 94 8.26 -16.54 -6.81
C SER A 94 8.17 -15.51 -7.92
N ALA A 95 9.27 -14.81 -8.19
CA ALA A 95 9.32 -13.79 -9.23
C ALA A 95 10.71 -13.70 -9.87
N ASP A 96 10.76 -13.14 -11.08
CA ASP A 96 11.98 -12.74 -11.75
C ASP A 96 11.86 -11.40 -12.44
N VAL A 97 13.00 -10.77 -12.70
CA VAL A 97 13.13 -9.48 -13.37
C VAL A 97 14.14 -9.59 -14.50
N THR A 98 13.75 -9.16 -15.69
CA THR A 98 14.60 -9.17 -16.88
C THR A 98 14.54 -7.83 -17.61
N LYS A 99 15.64 -7.39 -18.24
CA LYS A 99 15.62 -6.23 -19.15
C LYS A 99 15.03 -6.65 -20.50
N THR A 100 14.26 -5.75 -21.10
CA THR A 100 13.69 -5.90 -22.45
C THR A 100 13.79 -4.59 -23.21
N ASP A 101 13.57 -4.63 -24.51
CA ASP A 101 13.55 -3.41 -25.35
C ASP A 101 12.46 -2.41 -24.94
N LYS A 102 11.44 -2.85 -24.20
CA LYS A 102 10.30 -2.04 -23.72
C LYS A 102 10.44 -1.59 -22.26
N GLY A 103 11.58 -1.85 -21.63
CA GLY A 103 11.83 -1.57 -20.23
C GLY A 103 12.13 -2.84 -19.43
N ILE A 104 11.72 -2.87 -18.17
CA ILE A 104 11.98 -3.95 -17.24
C ILE A 104 10.73 -4.84 -17.17
N ARG A 105 10.88 -6.14 -17.40
CA ARG A 105 9.80 -7.12 -17.26
C ARG A 105 9.91 -7.80 -15.91
N LEU A 106 8.83 -7.75 -15.14
CA LEU A 106 8.62 -8.55 -13.94
C LEU A 106 7.66 -9.69 -14.27
N ARG A 107 8.01 -10.92 -13.89
CA ARG A 107 7.10 -12.06 -13.87
C ARG A 107 6.96 -12.57 -12.44
N MET A 108 5.77 -12.99 -12.08
CA MET A 108 5.43 -13.48 -10.74
C MET A 108 4.50 -14.68 -10.83
N ARG A 109 4.67 -15.61 -9.92
CA ARG A 109 3.74 -16.73 -9.66
C ARG A 109 3.47 -16.84 -8.17
N LEU A 110 2.21 -17.01 -7.83
CA LEU A 110 1.76 -17.25 -6.47
C LEU A 110 1.10 -18.63 -6.40
N TYR A 111 1.51 -19.41 -5.41
CA TYR A 111 1.02 -20.77 -5.22
C TYR A 111 0.36 -20.94 -3.85
N ASP A 112 -0.71 -21.70 -3.81
CA ASP A 112 -1.20 -22.37 -2.60
C ASP A 112 -0.41 -23.67 -2.43
N VAL A 113 0.41 -23.72 -1.39
CA VAL A 113 1.36 -24.83 -1.16
C VAL A 113 0.62 -26.09 -0.74
N PHE A 114 -0.39 -25.98 0.11
CA PHE A 114 -1.11 -27.17 0.60
C PHE A 114 -1.94 -27.83 -0.48
N ASN A 115 -2.58 -27.03 -1.34
CA ASN A 115 -3.37 -27.51 -2.48
C ASN A 115 -2.51 -27.78 -3.72
N ALA A 116 -1.20 -27.51 -3.69
CA ALA A 116 -0.26 -27.63 -4.80
C ALA A 116 -0.78 -26.95 -6.09
N LYS A 117 -1.34 -25.76 -5.94
CA LYS A 117 -2.03 -25.03 -7.02
C LYS A 117 -1.44 -23.65 -7.24
N GLU A 118 -1.19 -23.27 -8.50
CA GLU A 118 -0.96 -21.89 -8.89
C GLU A 118 -2.28 -21.11 -8.76
N ILE A 119 -2.28 -20.05 -7.99
CA ILE A 119 -3.47 -19.22 -7.74
C ILE A 119 -3.39 -17.85 -8.41
N GLU A 120 -2.16 -17.40 -8.78
CA GLU A 120 -1.95 -16.19 -9.57
C GLU A 120 -0.70 -16.30 -10.44
N LYS A 121 -0.78 -15.73 -11.63
CA LYS A 121 0.33 -15.55 -12.56
C LYS A 121 0.25 -14.15 -13.17
N LEU A 122 1.32 -13.37 -12.99
CA LEU A 122 1.37 -11.99 -13.43
C LEU A 122 2.62 -11.73 -14.27
N GLN A 123 2.47 -10.90 -15.30
CA GLN A 123 3.58 -10.29 -16.02
C GLN A 123 3.32 -8.80 -16.18
N LEU A 124 4.28 -7.98 -15.73
CA LEU A 124 4.25 -6.53 -15.87
C LEU A 124 5.44 -6.05 -16.69
N THR A 125 5.23 -4.98 -17.45
CA THR A 125 6.31 -4.22 -18.09
C THR A 125 6.43 -2.87 -17.40
N ILE A 126 7.62 -2.58 -16.88
CA ILE A 126 7.96 -1.40 -16.12
C ILE A 126 8.79 -0.51 -17.04
N PRO A 127 8.24 0.62 -17.54
CA PRO A 127 8.92 1.44 -18.53
C PRO A 127 10.11 2.22 -17.97
N ASP A 128 10.12 2.48 -16.66
CA ASP A 128 11.10 3.31 -15.98
C ASP A 128 11.48 2.71 -14.63
N GLU A 129 12.77 2.72 -14.28
CA GLU A 129 13.27 2.18 -13.01
C GLU A 129 12.71 2.93 -11.79
N GLY A 130 12.35 4.20 -11.92
CA GLY A 130 11.70 4.97 -10.86
C GLY A 130 10.35 4.39 -10.42
N LEU A 131 9.76 3.50 -11.21
CA LEU A 131 8.50 2.82 -10.89
C LEU A 131 8.69 1.50 -10.13
N ILE A 132 9.92 1.05 -9.90
CA ILE A 132 10.21 -0.24 -9.24
C ILE A 132 9.54 -0.35 -7.87
N ARG A 133 9.60 0.71 -7.05
CA ARG A 133 8.93 0.73 -5.75
C ARG A 133 7.42 0.56 -5.89
N ARG A 134 6.82 1.35 -6.77
CA ARG A 134 5.38 1.28 -7.03
C ARG A 134 4.93 -0.10 -7.47
N VAL A 135 5.73 -0.76 -8.31
CA VAL A 135 5.44 -2.13 -8.74
C VAL A 135 5.49 -3.10 -7.56
N GLY A 136 6.42 -2.94 -6.61
CA GLY A 136 6.43 -3.71 -5.37
C GLY A 136 5.13 -3.56 -4.58
N HIS A 137 4.59 -2.34 -4.45
CA HIS A 137 3.30 -2.09 -3.80
C HIS A 137 2.13 -2.69 -4.58
N THR A 138 2.09 -2.52 -5.91
CA THR A 138 1.05 -3.10 -6.78
C THR A 138 1.03 -4.64 -6.69
N VAL A 139 2.20 -5.28 -6.68
CA VAL A 139 2.30 -6.75 -6.50
C VAL A 139 1.81 -7.15 -5.11
N SER A 140 2.12 -6.36 -4.08
CA SER A 140 1.60 -6.61 -2.73
C SER A 140 0.07 -6.58 -2.69
N ASP A 141 -0.56 -5.61 -3.38
CA ASP A 141 -2.01 -5.49 -3.49
C ASP A 141 -2.61 -6.74 -4.15
N ILE A 142 -2.03 -7.19 -5.26
CA ILE A 142 -2.49 -8.38 -5.99
C ILE A 142 -2.38 -9.63 -5.12
N VAL A 143 -1.25 -9.82 -4.43
CA VAL A 143 -1.04 -10.97 -3.54
C VAL A 143 -2.03 -10.94 -2.37
N TYR A 144 -2.19 -9.77 -1.76
CA TYR A 144 -3.13 -9.56 -0.67
C TYR A 144 -4.56 -9.91 -1.09
N GLU A 145 -5.04 -9.31 -2.18
CA GLU A 145 -6.39 -9.53 -2.69
C GLU A 145 -6.63 -10.99 -3.08
N ARG A 146 -5.64 -11.62 -3.72
CA ARG A 146 -5.77 -13.02 -4.14
C ARG A 146 -5.90 -13.99 -2.97
N ILE A 147 -5.27 -13.70 -1.84
CA ILE A 147 -5.28 -14.56 -0.66
C ILE A 147 -6.45 -14.24 0.27
N THR A 148 -6.75 -12.96 0.48
CA THR A 148 -7.76 -12.53 1.45
C THR A 148 -9.15 -12.33 0.85
N GLY A 149 -9.24 -12.06 -0.45
CA GLY A 149 -10.47 -11.65 -1.14
C GLY A 149 -10.82 -10.17 -0.96
N GLU A 150 -10.00 -9.41 -0.23
CA GLU A 150 -10.19 -7.98 0.00
C GLU A 150 -9.22 -7.16 -0.85
N THR A 151 -9.66 -5.99 -1.31
CA THR A 151 -8.82 -5.10 -2.12
C THR A 151 -7.57 -4.66 -1.35
N GLY A 152 -6.41 -4.76 -1.98
CA GLY A 152 -5.15 -4.27 -1.43
C GLY A 152 -5.12 -2.73 -1.31
N TYR A 153 -4.24 -2.22 -0.45
CA TYR A 153 -4.12 -0.80 -0.14
C TYR A 153 -2.67 -0.29 -0.12
N PHE A 154 -1.71 -1.12 -0.54
CA PHE A 154 -0.29 -0.78 -0.45
C PHE A 154 0.18 0.20 -1.52
N ASP A 155 -0.40 0.19 -2.74
CA ASP A 155 -0.14 1.23 -3.76
C ASP A 155 -0.96 2.49 -3.49
N THR A 156 -0.85 3.01 -2.26
CA THR A 156 -1.49 4.26 -1.85
C THR A 156 -0.46 5.27 -1.35
N ARG A 157 -0.87 6.54 -1.29
CA ARG A 157 -0.02 7.64 -0.85
C ARG A 157 -0.67 8.41 0.28
N ILE A 158 0.15 8.99 1.12
CA ILE A 158 -0.26 9.86 2.23
C ILE A 158 0.05 11.30 1.84
N VAL A 159 -0.95 12.17 1.86
CA VAL A 159 -0.76 13.62 1.79
C VAL A 159 -0.83 14.20 3.20
N TYR A 160 0.12 15.04 3.56
CA TYR A 160 0.21 15.59 4.91
C TYR A 160 0.86 16.96 4.92
N VAL A 161 0.82 17.63 6.08
CA VAL A 161 1.54 18.87 6.32
C VAL A 161 2.81 18.56 7.08
N SER A 162 3.95 18.78 6.44
CA SER A 162 5.27 18.69 7.08
C SER A 162 5.57 20.00 7.80
N GLU A 163 5.98 19.92 9.07
CA GLU A 163 6.34 21.07 9.89
C GLU A 163 7.81 20.97 10.32
N VAL A 164 8.56 22.07 10.13
CA VAL A 164 9.96 22.16 10.55
C VAL A 164 10.22 23.53 11.20
N GLY A 165 11.21 23.60 12.06
CA GLY A 165 11.63 24.83 12.75
C GLY A 165 11.07 24.99 14.17
N PRO A 166 11.51 26.04 14.90
CA PRO A 166 11.04 26.34 16.25
C PRO A 166 9.55 26.71 16.26
N LEU A 167 8.93 26.63 17.44
CA LEU A 167 7.48 26.77 17.63
C LEU A 167 6.91 28.09 17.11
N ASP A 168 7.66 29.17 17.21
CA ASP A 168 7.32 30.52 16.80
C ASP A 168 7.61 30.84 15.33
N GLN A 169 8.38 29.98 14.63
CA GLN A 169 8.81 30.18 13.26
C GLN A 169 8.68 28.88 12.43
N ARG A 170 7.60 28.13 12.64
CA ARG A 170 7.38 26.88 11.91
C ARG A 170 7.07 27.12 10.44
N ILE A 171 7.85 26.44 9.60
CA ILE A 171 7.58 26.36 8.17
C ILE A 171 6.70 25.14 7.94
N LYS A 172 5.54 25.33 7.33
CA LYS A 172 4.61 24.25 6.97
C LYS A 172 4.58 24.07 5.45
N ARG A 173 4.74 22.85 5.02
CA ARG A 173 4.70 22.48 3.59
C ARG A 173 3.72 21.35 3.37
N LEU A 174 2.96 21.45 2.29
CA LEU A 174 2.23 20.30 1.77
C LEU A 174 3.24 19.28 1.25
N ALA A 175 3.09 18.04 1.68
CA ALA A 175 3.98 16.95 1.29
C ALA A 175 3.19 15.69 0.98
N ILE A 176 3.79 14.80 0.18
CA ILE A 176 3.25 13.49 -0.17
C ILE A 176 4.35 12.44 -0.01
N MET A 177 3.97 11.22 0.35
CA MET A 177 4.85 10.05 0.44
C MET A 177 4.07 8.76 0.18
N ASP A 178 4.76 7.66 -0.08
CA ASP A 178 4.17 6.34 -0.11
C ASP A 178 3.65 5.96 1.29
N GLN A 179 2.69 5.05 1.35
CA GLN A 179 2.05 4.67 2.62
C GLN A 179 3.03 4.00 3.61
N ASP A 180 4.13 3.43 3.13
CA ASP A 180 5.16 2.80 3.95
C ASP A 180 6.14 3.80 4.60
N GLY A 181 6.00 5.10 4.29
CA GLY A 181 6.82 6.17 4.87
C GLY A 181 8.28 6.18 4.40
N HIS A 182 8.61 5.51 3.29
CA HIS A 182 9.98 5.47 2.79
C HIS A 182 10.50 6.87 2.45
N LEU A 183 11.68 7.22 2.92
CA LEU A 183 12.23 8.57 2.80
C LEU A 183 12.37 9.05 1.36
N ASP A 184 12.76 8.19 0.42
CA ASP A 184 12.92 8.55 -1.00
C ASP A 184 11.59 8.78 -1.71
N SER A 185 10.46 8.37 -1.11
CA SER A 185 9.13 8.64 -1.64
C SER A 185 8.58 10.02 -1.22
N HIS A 186 9.25 10.65 -0.24
CA HIS A 186 8.83 11.94 0.29
C HIS A 186 9.08 13.08 -0.73
N GLN A 187 8.03 13.83 -1.02
CA GLN A 187 8.09 14.99 -1.92
C GLN A 187 7.32 16.18 -1.33
N PHE A 188 7.94 17.36 -1.32
CA PHE A 188 7.23 18.61 -1.03
C PHE A 188 6.44 19.08 -2.27
N LEU A 189 5.18 19.41 -2.06
CA LEU A 189 4.28 19.95 -3.07
C LEU A 189 4.20 21.49 -3.03
N THR A 190 4.60 22.11 -1.89
CA THR A 190 4.66 23.56 -1.72
C THR A 190 6.01 23.99 -1.14
N ASP A 191 6.36 25.26 -1.35
CA ASP A 191 7.67 25.83 -0.96
C ASP A 191 7.75 26.27 0.52
N GLY A 192 6.61 26.31 1.23
CA GLY A 192 6.55 26.72 2.64
C GLY A 192 6.50 28.23 2.89
N LYS A 193 6.34 29.05 1.86
CA LYS A 193 6.18 30.51 2.02
C LYS A 193 4.86 30.89 2.67
N ASN A 194 3.84 30.09 2.46
CA ASN A 194 2.50 30.30 2.98
C ASN A 194 2.12 29.15 3.94
N LEU A 195 1.31 29.45 4.93
CA LEU A 195 0.74 28.45 5.83
C LEU A 195 -0.22 27.55 5.04
N VAL A 196 0.02 26.24 5.05
CA VAL A 196 -0.85 25.24 4.43
C VAL A 196 -1.47 24.34 5.50
N LEU A 197 -2.74 23.95 5.29
CA LEU A 197 -3.52 23.16 6.26
C LEU A 197 -4.48 22.19 5.55
N THR A 198 -4.89 21.18 6.27
CA THR A 198 -6.02 20.27 5.98
C THR A 198 -6.04 19.67 4.57
N PRO A 199 -4.94 19.05 4.10
CA PRO A 199 -4.95 18.40 2.80
C PRO A 199 -5.89 17.19 2.77
N ARG A 200 -6.52 16.94 1.60
CA ARG A 200 -7.39 15.81 1.34
C ARG A 200 -7.23 15.32 -0.09
N PHE A 201 -7.16 14.02 -0.29
CA PHE A 201 -7.29 13.44 -1.62
C PHE A 201 -8.73 13.51 -2.13
N ALA A 202 -8.86 13.73 -3.43
CA ALA A 202 -10.09 13.42 -4.16
C ALA A 202 -10.24 11.90 -4.31
N PRO A 203 -11.46 11.40 -4.56
CA PRO A 203 -11.69 9.97 -4.83
C PRO A 203 -10.87 9.39 -5.99
N ASN A 204 -10.41 10.23 -6.92
CA ASN A 204 -9.56 9.82 -8.06
C ASN A 204 -8.08 9.60 -7.69
N ASN A 205 -7.67 9.86 -6.44
CA ASN A 205 -6.29 9.76 -5.94
C ASN A 205 -5.22 10.54 -6.73
N GLN A 206 -5.64 11.49 -7.59
CA GLN A 206 -4.74 12.33 -8.41
C GLN A 206 -4.83 13.81 -8.07
N THR A 207 -5.90 14.19 -7.42
CA THR A 207 -6.19 15.58 -7.07
C THR A 207 -6.18 15.72 -5.55
N ILE A 208 -5.59 16.81 -5.06
CA ILE A 208 -5.57 17.14 -3.63
C ILE A 208 -6.24 18.48 -3.46
N THR A 209 -7.15 18.60 -2.50
CA THR A 209 -7.61 19.88 -2.00
C THR A 209 -6.90 20.21 -0.68
N TYR A 210 -6.55 21.49 -0.49
CA TYR A 210 -5.93 21.97 0.73
C TYR A 210 -6.23 23.46 0.94
N MET A 211 -5.99 23.94 2.14
CA MET A 211 -6.13 25.36 2.47
C MET A 211 -4.75 26.01 2.55
N GLU A 212 -4.61 27.20 1.97
CA GLU A 212 -3.41 28.03 2.02
C GLU A 212 -3.77 29.45 2.47
N TYR A 213 -2.99 29.99 3.41
CA TYR A 213 -3.09 31.38 3.83
C TYR A 213 -2.14 32.22 3.01
N LYS A 214 -2.69 33.01 2.10
CA LYS A 214 -1.93 34.00 1.33
C LYS A 214 -2.32 35.42 1.78
N ASN A 215 -1.34 36.21 2.24
CA ASN A 215 -1.58 37.56 2.82
C ASN A 215 -2.64 37.54 3.94
N ASN A 216 -2.57 36.59 4.85
CA ASN A 216 -3.52 36.35 5.94
C ASN A 216 -4.97 36.04 5.50
N LEU A 217 -5.19 35.75 4.21
CA LEU A 217 -6.49 35.36 3.70
C LEU A 217 -6.48 33.84 3.40
N PRO A 218 -7.38 33.06 4.01
CA PRO A 218 -7.50 31.63 3.68
C PRO A 218 -8.13 31.48 2.30
N ARG A 219 -7.55 30.57 1.52
CA ARG A 219 -8.04 30.16 0.19
C ARG A 219 -7.98 28.65 0.08
N VAL A 220 -8.96 28.07 -0.58
CA VAL A 220 -8.96 26.65 -0.93
C VAL A 220 -8.32 26.48 -2.30
N TYR A 221 -7.37 25.58 -2.38
CA TYR A 221 -6.70 25.19 -3.61
C TYR A 221 -7.01 23.75 -3.98
N ILE A 222 -7.04 23.49 -5.26
CA ILE A 222 -6.92 22.15 -5.85
C ILE A 222 -5.51 22.05 -6.45
N TYR A 223 -4.84 20.93 -6.17
CA TYR A 223 -3.54 20.59 -6.69
C TYR A 223 -3.65 19.32 -7.52
N ASP A 224 -3.25 19.35 -8.78
CA ASP A 224 -3.17 18.19 -9.65
C ASP A 224 -1.77 17.56 -9.56
N LEU A 225 -1.70 16.32 -9.10
CA LEU A 225 -0.43 15.62 -8.89
C LEU A 225 0.30 15.25 -10.18
N LYS A 226 -0.45 15.11 -11.28
CA LYS A 226 0.13 14.74 -12.58
C LYS A 226 0.80 15.92 -13.26
N THR A 227 0.17 17.09 -13.18
CA THR A 227 0.64 18.31 -13.86
C THR A 227 1.43 19.25 -12.95
N GLY A 228 1.31 19.10 -11.63
CA GLY A 228 1.86 20.02 -10.64
C GLY A 228 1.13 21.36 -10.59
N GLN A 229 0.03 21.51 -11.33
CA GLN A 229 -0.75 22.74 -11.36
C GLN A 229 -1.64 22.88 -10.14
N ARG A 230 -1.85 24.13 -9.72
CA ARG A 230 -2.75 24.46 -8.61
C ARG A 230 -3.71 25.58 -9.01
N GLU A 231 -4.96 25.41 -8.61
CA GLU A 231 -6.04 26.35 -8.89
C GLU A 231 -6.79 26.72 -7.61
N ILE A 232 -7.30 27.95 -7.56
CA ILE A 232 -8.16 28.38 -6.46
C ILE A 232 -9.60 27.92 -6.72
N VAL A 233 -10.21 27.26 -5.72
CA VAL A 233 -11.61 26.83 -5.78
C VAL A 233 -12.55 27.95 -5.39
N GLY A 234 -12.56 29.02 -6.15
CA GLY A 234 -13.43 30.17 -5.90
C GLY A 234 -12.92 31.15 -4.83
N ASP A 235 -13.40 32.35 -4.89
CA ASP A 235 -13.13 33.42 -3.94
C ASP A 235 -14.36 33.61 -3.03
N PHE A 236 -14.39 32.88 -1.93
CA PHE A 236 -15.50 32.92 -1.00
C PHE A 236 -15.27 34.03 0.02
N PRO A 237 -16.25 34.94 0.24
CA PRO A 237 -16.15 35.91 1.30
C PRO A 237 -16.23 35.22 2.67
N GLY A 238 -15.30 35.56 3.56
CA GLY A 238 -15.25 35.01 4.90
C GLY A 238 -14.22 33.90 5.09
N MET A 239 -14.30 33.19 6.23
CA MET A 239 -13.39 32.08 6.55
C MET A 239 -13.91 30.78 5.95
N THR A 240 -13.06 30.14 5.14
CA THR A 240 -13.33 28.80 4.57
C THR A 240 -12.46 27.79 5.30
N PHE A 241 -13.04 26.70 5.80
CA PHE A 241 -12.33 25.69 6.56
C PHE A 241 -12.49 24.31 5.93
N ALA A 242 -11.44 23.48 6.06
CA ALA A 242 -11.42 22.04 5.84
C ALA A 242 -12.19 21.57 4.60
N PRO A 243 -11.70 21.89 3.39
CA PRO A 243 -12.36 21.49 2.15
C PRO A 243 -12.48 19.95 2.08
N ARG A 244 -13.59 19.47 1.52
CA ARG A 244 -13.83 18.05 1.27
C ARG A 244 -14.43 17.89 -0.12
N PHE A 245 -14.10 16.77 -0.76
CA PHE A 245 -14.81 16.34 -1.96
C PHE A 245 -16.14 15.68 -1.56
N SER A 246 -17.16 15.92 -2.37
CA SER A 246 -18.48 15.27 -2.27
C SER A 246 -18.52 14.03 -3.15
#